data_a76dc89da654b6ba678a9e5c5095ae30
#
_entry.id   a76dc89da654b6ba678a9e5c5095ae30
#
_cell.length_a   1.000
_cell.length_b   1.000
_cell.length_c   1.000
_cell.angle_alpha   90.00
_cell.angle_beta   90.00
_cell.angle_gamma   90.00
#
_symmetry.space_group_name_H-M   'P 1'
#
loop_
_entity.id
_entity.type
_entity.pdbx_description
1 polymer ?
#
loop_
_entity_poly.entity_id
_entity_poly.type
_entity_poly.pdbx_seq_one_letter_code
_entity_poly.pdbx_strand_id
1 'polypeptide(L)'
;MEKIHELTNSNLNSGLICAANDRVADSQFSEALTNFASGVRSEKYEALLNFIAPAVRANRRFEFRKSGKGEFLADSEDVRNVGGDFKRLEVKGEIVQEKTLNKGLTIRIDNDERYEGIEEEKTQSLVRRLIRNECVRAVAMLLSVAGSATSKSWTTGSTKTQPDADLRALIDAVGDSIMLDANRLLIGSKAWSTRLEVYESSTAPYAGVAANFGAQQLADKLGLDGVFKSTERVETTSGKAKLTNSAYAVAFVGVDGATDLDPSSLKRFWSPCDGGEMFRIYRDEKAKWVDITVEHYSNIVNTVAGGAKAISVS
;
A
#
# COMPACT_ATOMS: atom_id res chain seq x y z
N MET A 1 -2.00 8.95 -55.28
CA MET A 1 -0.94 9.78 -54.66
C MET A 1 -1.48 10.77 -53.63
N GLU A 2 -2.72 11.19 -53.64
CA GLU A 2 -3.32 12.10 -52.65
C GLU A 2 -3.48 11.52 -51.23
N LYS A 3 -3.77 10.21 -51.09
CA LYS A 3 -3.93 9.60 -49.77
C LYS A 3 -2.66 9.43 -48.91
N ILE A 4 -1.48 9.51 -49.48
CA ILE A 4 -0.20 9.42 -48.78
C ILE A 4 0.18 10.79 -48.20
N HIS A 5 -0.29 11.86 -48.78
CA HIS A 5 0.03 13.24 -48.32
C HIS A 5 -0.79 13.66 -47.09
N GLU A 6 -2.03 13.14 -46.92
CA GLU A 6 -2.88 13.39 -45.73
C GLU A 6 -2.37 12.67 -44.49
N LEU A 7 -1.82 11.46 -44.65
CA LEU A 7 -1.28 10.69 -43.50
C LEU A 7 0.03 11.27 -42.93
N THR A 8 0.83 11.94 -43.77
CA THR A 8 2.06 12.59 -43.30
C THR A 8 1.80 13.90 -42.57
N ASN A 9 0.76 14.66 -42.96
CA ASN A 9 0.44 15.92 -42.29
C ASN A 9 -0.25 15.73 -40.91
N SER A 10 -1.04 14.69 -40.72
CA SER A 10 -1.66 14.40 -39.41
C SER A 10 -0.62 13.95 -38.35
N ASN A 11 0.42 13.22 -38.77
CA ASN A 11 1.49 12.79 -37.88
C ASN A 11 2.48 13.90 -37.51
N LEU A 12 2.69 14.87 -38.42
CA LEU A 12 3.56 16.03 -38.14
C LEU A 12 2.91 17.00 -37.14
N ASN A 13 1.59 17.20 -37.20
CA ASN A 13 0.87 18.06 -36.27
C ASN A 13 0.73 17.47 -34.87
N SER A 14 0.55 16.15 -34.73
CA SER A 14 0.51 15.51 -33.41
C SER A 14 1.89 15.50 -32.71
N GLY A 15 2.97 15.35 -33.47
CA GLY A 15 4.33 15.43 -32.94
C GLY A 15 4.73 16.85 -32.48
N LEU A 16 4.29 17.88 -33.22
CA LEU A 16 4.54 19.27 -32.86
C LEU A 16 3.76 19.73 -31.61
N ILE A 17 2.54 19.25 -31.44
CA ILE A 17 1.72 19.56 -30.25
C ILE A 17 2.29 18.89 -29.00
N CYS A 18 2.78 17.65 -29.10
CA CYS A 18 3.46 16.98 -27.99
C CYS A 18 4.78 17.69 -27.60
N ALA A 19 5.58 18.10 -28.60
CA ALA A 19 6.84 18.80 -28.34
C ALA A 19 6.64 20.22 -27.74
N ALA A 20 5.54 20.89 -28.06
CA ALA A 20 5.22 22.21 -27.48
C ALA A 20 4.76 22.08 -26.01
N ASN A 21 3.97 21.06 -25.69
CA ASN A 21 3.56 20.78 -24.31
C ASN A 21 4.75 20.32 -23.43
N ASP A 22 5.66 19.52 -23.95
CA ASP A 22 6.87 19.12 -23.24
C ASP A 22 7.78 20.33 -22.91
N ARG A 23 7.92 21.28 -23.83
CA ARG A 23 8.74 22.47 -23.58
C ARG A 23 8.18 23.40 -22.51
N VAL A 24 6.87 23.55 -22.42
CA VAL A 24 6.22 24.35 -21.38
C VAL A 24 6.31 23.65 -20.02
N ALA A 25 6.13 22.33 -19.98
CA ALA A 25 6.30 21.53 -18.78
C ALA A 25 7.75 21.55 -18.26
N ASP A 26 8.74 21.48 -19.15
CA ASP A 26 10.16 21.52 -18.79
C ASP A 26 10.61 22.87 -18.22
N SER A 27 10.01 23.99 -18.64
CA SER A 27 10.38 25.32 -18.11
C SER A 27 10.00 25.53 -16.64
N GLN A 28 9.03 24.77 -16.13
CA GLN A 28 8.57 24.85 -14.74
C GLN A 28 9.12 23.69 -13.89
N PHE A 29 9.76 22.70 -14.49
CA PHE A 29 10.36 21.58 -13.82
C PHE A 29 11.57 22.00 -12.99
N SER A 30 11.60 21.63 -11.72
CA SER A 30 12.75 21.88 -10.85
C SER A 30 13.49 20.57 -10.54
N GLU A 31 14.57 20.32 -11.25
CA GLU A 31 15.44 19.16 -11.04
C GLU A 31 16.04 19.15 -9.63
N ALA A 32 16.49 20.31 -9.13
CA ALA A 32 17.08 20.44 -7.82
C ALA A 32 16.11 20.05 -6.70
N LEU A 33 14.86 20.55 -6.75
CA LEU A 33 13.83 20.18 -5.76
C LEU A 33 13.34 18.73 -5.95
N THR A 34 13.35 18.20 -7.17
CA THR A 34 13.01 16.78 -7.44
C THR A 34 14.07 15.87 -6.84
N ASN A 35 15.34 16.15 -7.02
CA ASN A 35 16.43 15.39 -6.39
C ASN A 35 16.40 15.52 -4.87
N PHE A 36 16.07 16.67 -4.33
CA PHE A 36 15.85 16.85 -2.90
C PHE A 36 14.67 16.01 -2.40
N ALA A 37 13.55 16.01 -3.12
CA ALA A 37 12.36 15.24 -2.76
C ALA A 37 12.58 13.73 -2.75
N SER A 38 13.45 13.22 -3.61
CA SER A 38 13.80 11.79 -3.65
C SER A 38 14.46 11.32 -2.35
N GLY A 39 15.15 12.23 -1.64
CA GLY A 39 15.75 11.99 -0.32
C GLY A 39 14.79 12.15 0.86
N VAL A 40 13.62 12.75 0.67
CA VAL A 40 12.66 12.98 1.75
C VAL A 40 11.99 11.68 2.17
N ARG A 41 12.10 11.35 3.44
CA ARG A 41 11.49 10.16 4.04
C ARG A 41 10.44 10.53 5.09
N SER A 42 9.40 9.71 5.16
CA SER A 42 8.39 9.73 6.22
C SER A 42 8.34 8.34 6.85
N GLU A 43 9.42 7.97 7.56
CA GLU A 43 9.75 6.61 7.98
C GLU A 43 8.55 5.80 8.49
N LYS A 44 7.76 6.38 9.40
CA LYS A 44 6.62 5.67 9.99
C LYS A 44 5.51 5.37 9.00
N TYR A 45 5.11 6.37 8.19
CA TYR A 45 4.03 6.20 7.22
C TYR A 45 4.49 5.37 6.02
N GLU A 46 5.74 5.50 5.58
CA GLU A 46 6.31 4.68 4.51
C GLU A 46 6.46 3.22 4.94
N ALA A 47 6.93 2.97 6.16
CA ALA A 47 7.04 1.62 6.70
C ALA A 47 5.66 0.94 6.74
N LEU A 48 4.64 1.63 7.27
CA LEU A 48 3.28 1.11 7.30
C LEU A 48 2.71 0.92 5.88
N LEU A 49 2.93 1.88 4.98
CA LEU A 49 2.45 1.81 3.59
C LEU A 49 3.06 0.63 2.83
N ASN A 50 4.38 0.43 2.94
CA ASN A 50 5.08 -0.69 2.30
C ASN A 50 4.72 -2.03 2.95
N PHE A 51 4.44 -2.02 4.26
CA PHE A 51 3.97 -3.21 4.96
C PHE A 51 2.58 -3.66 4.48
N ILE A 52 1.66 -2.72 4.25
CA ILE A 52 0.29 -3.00 3.79
C ILE A 52 0.25 -3.25 2.27
N ALA A 53 0.87 -2.37 1.49
CA ALA A 53 0.83 -2.38 0.04
C ALA A 53 2.24 -2.22 -0.53
N PRO A 54 2.97 -3.33 -0.73
CA PRO A 54 4.30 -3.32 -1.32
C PRO A 54 4.30 -2.60 -2.66
N ALA A 55 5.35 -1.79 -2.89
CA ALA A 55 5.45 -0.96 -4.06
C ALA A 55 5.97 -1.74 -5.28
N VAL A 56 5.31 -1.57 -6.41
CA VAL A 56 5.72 -2.15 -7.70
C VAL A 56 5.80 -1.03 -8.74
N ARG A 57 6.91 -0.97 -9.46
CA ARG A 57 7.07 -0.06 -10.58
C ARG A 57 6.28 -0.56 -11.78
N ALA A 58 5.45 0.29 -12.36
CA ALA A 58 4.62 -0.04 -13.52
C ALA A 58 4.52 1.13 -14.50
N ASN A 59 4.08 0.87 -15.71
CA ASN A 59 3.71 1.89 -16.66
C ASN A 59 2.43 2.63 -16.22
N ARG A 60 2.12 3.79 -16.80
CA ARG A 60 0.91 4.56 -16.48
C ARG A 60 -0.39 3.78 -16.72
N ARG A 61 -0.39 2.88 -17.69
CA ARG A 61 -1.42 1.86 -17.91
C ARG A 61 -0.75 0.51 -17.73
N PHE A 62 -1.31 -0.34 -16.90
CA PHE A 62 -0.77 -1.66 -16.59
C PHE A 62 -1.89 -2.68 -16.51
N GLU A 63 -1.52 -3.92 -16.74
CA GLU A 63 -2.39 -5.07 -16.61
C GLU A 63 -1.82 -5.98 -15.54
N PHE A 64 -2.67 -6.56 -14.74
CA PHE A 64 -2.30 -7.63 -13.81
C PHE A 64 -3.38 -8.71 -13.81
N ARG A 65 -2.98 -9.91 -13.44
CA ARG A 65 -3.91 -11.01 -13.27
C ARG A 65 -4.39 -11.04 -11.85
N LYS A 66 -5.70 -10.90 -11.67
CA LYS A 66 -6.32 -11.06 -10.37
C LYS A 66 -6.51 -12.54 -10.12
N SER A 67 -5.89 -13.05 -9.06
CA SER A 67 -5.99 -14.45 -8.69
C SER A 67 -7.38 -14.78 -8.19
N GLY A 68 -7.97 -15.83 -8.72
CA GLY A 68 -9.19 -16.43 -8.20
C GLY A 68 -8.91 -17.25 -6.95
N LYS A 69 -9.95 -17.50 -6.17
CA LYS A 69 -9.86 -18.40 -5.01
C LYS A 69 -9.47 -19.80 -5.50
N GLY A 70 -8.39 -20.35 -4.94
CA GLY A 70 -7.99 -21.73 -5.20
C GLY A 70 -7.08 -21.96 -6.42
N GLU A 71 -6.73 -20.94 -7.20
CA GLU A 71 -5.82 -21.12 -8.35
C GLU A 71 -4.40 -21.52 -7.93
N PHE A 72 -3.99 -21.12 -6.72
CA PHE A 72 -2.65 -21.41 -6.19
C PHE A 72 -2.45 -22.87 -5.78
N LEU A 73 -3.53 -23.59 -5.48
CA LEU A 73 -3.49 -24.96 -4.95
C LEU A 73 -4.39 -25.92 -5.73
N ALA A 74 -4.76 -25.59 -6.98
CA ALA A 74 -5.52 -26.47 -7.81
C ALA A 74 -4.72 -27.74 -8.11
N ASP A 75 -5.19 -28.88 -7.59
CA ASP A 75 -4.62 -30.18 -7.90
C ASP A 75 -4.90 -30.51 -9.37
N SER A 76 -3.90 -31.03 -10.05
CA SER A 76 -4.01 -31.41 -11.45
C SER A 76 -3.33 -32.73 -11.68
N GLU A 77 -4.03 -33.60 -12.43
CA GLU A 77 -3.49 -34.90 -12.84
C GLU A 77 -2.23 -34.67 -13.72
N ASP A 78 -1.08 -35.09 -13.21
CA ASP A 78 0.23 -34.92 -13.82
C ASP A 78 0.75 -36.17 -14.51
N VAL A 79 0.03 -37.30 -14.36
CA VAL A 79 0.41 -38.60 -14.93
C VAL A 79 -0.03 -38.69 -16.38
N ARG A 80 0.93 -38.91 -17.26
CA ARG A 80 0.72 -39.14 -18.68
C ARG A 80 0.53 -40.63 -18.97
N ASN A 81 -0.49 -40.99 -19.71
CA ASN A 81 -0.62 -42.33 -20.30
C ASN A 81 0.42 -42.57 -21.40
N VAL A 82 0.88 -43.81 -21.56
CA VAL A 82 1.82 -44.21 -22.61
C VAL A 82 1.23 -43.86 -23.97
N GLY A 83 1.92 -43.01 -24.75
CA GLY A 83 1.48 -42.56 -26.07
C GLY A 83 0.54 -41.34 -26.09
N GLY A 84 0.17 -40.80 -24.93
CA GLY A 84 -0.64 -39.58 -24.85
C GLY A 84 0.21 -38.33 -24.64
N ASP A 85 -0.40 -37.14 -24.73
CA ASP A 85 0.21 -35.86 -24.41
C ASP A 85 0.00 -35.50 -22.93
N PHE A 86 0.86 -34.63 -22.39
CA PHE A 86 0.66 -34.06 -21.05
C PHE A 86 -0.54 -33.13 -21.06
N LYS A 87 -1.27 -33.12 -19.93
CA LYS A 87 -2.39 -32.22 -19.73
C LYS A 87 -1.92 -30.76 -19.78
N ARG A 88 -2.54 -29.97 -20.64
CA ARG A 88 -2.27 -28.54 -20.72
C ARG A 88 -2.99 -27.82 -19.58
N LEU A 89 -2.24 -27.13 -18.73
CA LEU A 89 -2.80 -26.27 -17.70
C LEU A 89 -3.12 -24.89 -18.31
N GLU A 90 -4.32 -24.44 -18.09
CA GLU A 90 -4.72 -23.07 -18.42
C GLU A 90 -4.72 -22.27 -17.12
N VAL A 91 -3.88 -21.25 -17.04
CA VAL A 91 -3.90 -20.29 -15.94
C VAL A 91 -5.10 -19.36 -16.13
N LYS A 92 -6.15 -19.60 -15.35
CA LYS A 92 -7.39 -18.81 -15.37
C LYS A 92 -7.29 -17.67 -14.35
N GLY A 93 -6.74 -16.54 -14.73
CA GLY A 93 -6.80 -15.31 -13.94
C GLY A 93 -7.59 -14.26 -14.71
N GLU A 94 -8.43 -13.49 -14.03
CA GLU A 94 -9.07 -12.31 -14.61
C GLU A 94 -8.00 -11.24 -14.90
N ILE A 95 -7.84 -10.88 -16.17
CA ILE A 95 -6.95 -9.78 -16.56
C ILE A 95 -7.65 -8.47 -16.22
N VAL A 96 -7.09 -7.74 -15.28
CA VAL A 96 -7.58 -6.43 -14.88
C VAL A 96 -6.66 -5.36 -15.46
N GLN A 97 -7.26 -4.43 -16.19
CA GLN A 97 -6.56 -3.26 -16.75
C GLN A 97 -6.78 -2.07 -15.81
N GLU A 98 -5.69 -1.50 -15.33
CA GLU A 98 -5.70 -0.38 -14.41
C GLU A 98 -4.75 0.72 -14.89
N LYS A 99 -4.89 1.89 -14.28
CA LYS A 99 -3.99 3.03 -14.51
C LYS A 99 -3.51 3.62 -13.20
N THR A 100 -2.29 4.14 -13.20
CA THR A 100 -1.82 5.00 -12.13
C THR A 100 -2.50 6.37 -12.22
N LEU A 101 -2.95 6.87 -11.08
CA LEU A 101 -3.64 8.14 -10.98
C LEU A 101 -2.61 9.25 -10.70
N ASN A 102 -2.74 10.37 -11.39
CA ASN A 102 -1.97 11.56 -11.05
C ASN A 102 -2.49 12.14 -9.74
N LYS A 103 -1.61 12.31 -8.78
CA LYS A 103 -1.89 12.85 -7.46
C LYS A 103 -0.87 13.92 -7.14
N GLY A 104 -1.32 15.08 -6.74
CA GLY A 104 -0.42 16.18 -6.44
C GLY A 104 -1.01 17.15 -5.43
N LEU A 105 -0.14 17.97 -4.89
CA LEU A 105 -0.47 19.08 -3.99
C LEU A 105 0.38 20.29 -4.37
N THR A 106 -0.23 21.46 -4.28
CA THR A 106 0.43 22.74 -4.51
C THR A 106 0.43 23.58 -3.24
N ILE A 107 1.52 24.26 -2.97
CA ILE A 107 1.63 25.28 -1.92
C ILE A 107 2.10 26.59 -2.54
N ARG A 108 1.52 27.68 -2.08
CA ARG A 108 1.90 29.03 -2.43
C ARG A 108 2.80 29.61 -1.37
N ILE A 109 3.87 30.24 -1.77
CA ILE A 109 4.82 30.99 -0.93
C ILE A 109 4.78 32.44 -1.39
N ASP A 110 4.30 33.34 -0.52
CA ASP A 110 4.34 34.76 -0.79
C ASP A 110 5.78 35.28 -0.71
N ASN A 111 6.11 36.29 -1.54
CA ASN A 111 7.44 36.87 -1.53
C ASN A 111 7.79 37.56 -0.19
N ASP A 112 6.76 38.04 0.54
CA ASP A 112 6.94 38.64 1.84
C ASP A 112 7.30 37.63 2.95
N GLU A 113 6.98 36.33 2.72
CA GLU A 113 7.30 35.23 3.64
C GLU A 113 8.60 34.50 3.24
N ARG A 114 9.31 34.98 2.22
CA ARG A 114 10.43 34.26 1.60
C ARG A 114 11.71 34.36 2.47
N TYR A 115 12.28 33.20 2.76
CA TYR A 115 13.61 33.06 3.38
C TYR A 115 14.38 31.92 2.72
N GLU A 116 15.69 31.86 2.97
CA GLU A 116 16.55 30.81 2.41
C GLU A 116 16.12 29.43 2.93
N GLY A 117 15.91 28.46 2.01
CA GLY A 117 15.48 27.08 2.34
C GLY A 117 13.98 26.88 2.48
N ILE A 118 13.13 27.92 2.33
CA ILE A 118 11.67 27.76 2.45
C ILE A 118 11.10 26.83 1.37
N GLU A 119 11.64 26.87 0.17
CA GLU A 119 11.16 26.05 -0.95
C GLU A 119 11.39 24.56 -0.67
N GLU A 120 12.56 24.20 -0.13
CA GLU A 120 12.88 22.83 0.31
C GLU A 120 12.00 22.37 1.47
N GLU A 121 11.80 23.23 2.49
CA GLU A 121 10.96 22.92 3.62
C GLU A 121 9.50 22.66 3.20
N LYS A 122 8.95 23.50 2.33
CA LYS A 122 7.61 23.34 1.79
C LYS A 122 7.49 22.10 0.90
N THR A 123 8.49 21.83 0.07
CA THR A 123 8.58 20.60 -0.73
C THR A 123 8.54 19.36 0.16
N GLN A 124 9.36 19.33 1.21
CA GLN A 124 9.38 18.24 2.18
C GLN A 124 8.01 18.05 2.85
N SER A 125 7.35 19.14 3.23
CA SER A 125 6.01 19.10 3.81
C SER A 125 4.98 18.52 2.85
N LEU A 126 5.04 18.87 1.55
CA LEU A 126 4.13 18.35 0.53
C LEU A 126 4.35 16.85 0.29
N VAL A 127 5.60 16.41 0.15
CA VAL A 127 5.95 14.98 -0.03
C VAL A 127 5.43 14.16 1.16
N ARG A 128 5.69 14.60 2.39
CA ARG A 128 5.19 13.92 3.61
C ARG A 128 3.66 13.85 3.65
N ARG A 129 2.95 14.88 3.18
CA ARG A 129 1.48 14.87 3.08
C ARG A 129 0.99 13.89 2.04
N LEU A 130 1.64 13.81 0.88
CA LEU A 130 1.30 12.85 -0.18
C LEU A 130 1.49 11.40 0.30
N ILE A 131 2.62 11.08 0.94
CA ILE A 131 2.88 9.77 1.53
C ILE A 131 1.81 9.41 2.58
N ARG A 132 1.45 10.36 3.46
CA ARG A 132 0.38 10.16 4.45
C ARG A 132 -0.95 9.87 3.77
N ASN A 133 -1.32 10.61 2.73
CA ASN A 133 -2.56 10.39 1.98
C ASN A 133 -2.59 9.01 1.32
N GLU A 134 -1.45 8.54 0.79
CA GLU A 134 -1.33 7.17 0.27
C GLU A 134 -1.53 6.13 1.38
N CYS A 135 -0.92 6.34 2.55
CA CYS A 135 -1.07 5.45 3.69
C CYS A 135 -2.54 5.37 4.17
N VAL A 136 -3.26 6.51 4.21
CA VAL A 136 -4.70 6.55 4.52
C VAL A 136 -5.50 5.71 3.54
N ARG A 137 -5.21 5.83 2.23
CA ARG A 137 -5.89 5.04 1.18
C ARG A 137 -5.58 3.55 1.32
N ALA A 138 -4.32 3.18 1.60
CA ALA A 138 -3.92 1.79 1.79
C ALA A 138 -4.65 1.14 2.98
N VAL A 139 -4.71 1.82 4.12
CA VAL A 139 -5.43 1.33 5.30
C VAL A 139 -6.92 1.21 5.02
N ALA A 140 -7.55 2.21 4.40
CA ALA A 140 -8.96 2.18 4.06
C ALA A 140 -9.28 1.00 3.10
N MET A 141 -8.43 0.77 2.11
CA MET A 141 -8.60 -0.34 1.17
C MET A 141 -8.38 -1.70 1.85
N LEU A 142 -7.37 -1.84 2.73
CA LEU A 142 -7.14 -3.06 3.50
C LEU A 142 -8.37 -3.42 4.35
N LEU A 143 -8.94 -2.44 5.05
CA LEU A 143 -10.15 -2.65 5.85
C LEU A 143 -11.37 -3.00 4.97
N SER A 144 -11.47 -2.41 3.79
CA SER A 144 -12.51 -2.76 2.80
C SER A 144 -12.38 -4.21 2.33
N VAL A 145 -11.15 -4.68 2.06
CA VAL A 145 -10.87 -6.08 1.65
C VAL A 145 -11.14 -7.05 2.81
N ALA A 146 -10.77 -6.67 4.03
CA ALA A 146 -11.00 -7.48 5.22
C ALA A 146 -12.50 -7.64 5.57
N GLY A 147 -13.33 -6.68 5.12
CA GLY A 147 -14.77 -6.70 5.37
C GLY A 147 -15.14 -6.45 6.82
N SER A 148 -16.22 -7.08 7.27
CA SER A 148 -16.71 -6.93 8.66
C SER A 148 -15.78 -7.64 9.62
N ALA A 149 -15.30 -6.91 10.64
CA ALA A 149 -14.46 -7.48 11.69
C ALA A 149 -15.27 -8.38 12.63
N THR A 150 -14.76 -9.59 12.90
CA THR A 150 -15.34 -10.49 13.90
C THR A 150 -15.05 -9.95 15.31
N SER A 151 -16.08 -9.78 16.13
CA SER A 151 -15.91 -9.29 17.50
C SER A 151 -15.27 -10.37 18.38
N LYS A 152 -14.24 -9.99 19.14
CA LYS A 152 -13.56 -10.82 20.13
C LYS A 152 -13.47 -10.06 21.45
N SER A 153 -13.72 -10.73 22.55
CA SER A 153 -13.57 -10.15 23.88
C SER A 153 -12.30 -10.66 24.53
N TRP A 154 -11.35 -9.79 24.79
CA TRP A 154 -10.11 -10.08 25.50
C TRP A 154 -10.19 -9.47 26.90
N THR A 155 -10.69 -10.27 27.84
CA THR A 155 -10.91 -9.81 29.21
C THR A 155 -9.89 -10.40 30.16
N THR A 156 -9.48 -9.57 31.13
CA THR A 156 -8.71 -9.98 32.29
C THR A 156 -9.65 -10.64 33.30
N GLY A 157 -9.39 -11.86 33.76
CA GLY A 157 -10.22 -12.53 34.78
C GLY A 157 -10.36 -14.05 34.62
N SER A 158 -11.43 -14.62 35.21
CA SER A 158 -11.63 -16.07 35.30
C SER A 158 -11.94 -16.79 34.00
N THR A 159 -12.41 -16.09 32.97
CA THR A 159 -12.57 -16.63 31.62
C THR A 159 -11.23 -16.49 30.88
N LYS A 160 -10.61 -17.62 30.62
CA LYS A 160 -9.30 -17.71 29.94
C LYS A 160 -9.44 -17.31 28.48
N THR A 161 -9.40 -16.03 28.20
CA THR A 161 -9.21 -15.54 26.82
C THR A 161 -7.77 -15.75 26.41
N GLN A 162 -7.56 -16.24 25.21
CA GLN A 162 -6.22 -16.47 24.67
C GLN A 162 -6.04 -15.60 23.40
N PRO A 163 -5.56 -14.36 23.55
CA PRO A 163 -5.39 -13.45 22.41
C PRO A 163 -4.61 -14.06 21.24
N ASP A 164 -3.52 -14.77 21.53
CA ASP A 164 -2.68 -15.39 20.50
C ASP A 164 -3.37 -16.57 19.79
N ALA A 165 -4.34 -17.24 20.43
CA ALA A 165 -5.16 -18.26 19.78
C ALA A 165 -6.16 -17.62 18.80
N ASP A 166 -6.76 -16.48 19.18
CA ASP A 166 -7.63 -15.71 18.29
C ASP A 166 -6.86 -15.14 17.08
N LEU A 167 -5.60 -14.72 17.29
CA LEU A 167 -4.75 -14.27 16.19
C LEU A 167 -4.39 -15.41 15.23
N ARG A 168 -4.12 -16.64 15.74
CA ARG A 168 -3.92 -17.82 14.89
C ARG A 168 -5.17 -18.16 14.10
N ALA A 169 -6.33 -18.21 14.76
CA ALA A 169 -7.60 -18.43 14.08
C ALA A 169 -7.90 -17.36 13.01
N LEU A 170 -7.43 -16.12 13.20
CA LEU A 170 -7.53 -15.06 12.20
C LEU A 170 -6.63 -15.33 10.98
N ILE A 171 -5.41 -15.84 11.19
CA ILE A 171 -4.48 -16.25 10.13
C ILE A 171 -5.08 -17.41 9.34
N ASP A 172 -5.55 -18.45 10.01
CA ASP A 172 -6.19 -19.62 9.40
C ASP A 172 -7.42 -19.20 8.57
N ALA A 173 -8.23 -18.24 9.05
CA ALA A 173 -9.40 -17.73 8.32
C ALA A 173 -9.03 -17.00 7.01
N VAL A 174 -7.84 -16.46 6.89
CA VAL A 174 -7.32 -15.97 5.59
C VAL A 174 -6.97 -17.16 4.71
N GLY A 175 -6.27 -18.17 5.25
CA GLY A 175 -5.94 -19.41 4.57
C GLY A 175 -7.17 -20.10 4.00
N ASP A 176 -8.24 -20.26 4.80
CA ASP A 176 -9.53 -20.80 4.34
C ASP A 176 -10.17 -19.98 3.21
N SER A 177 -9.90 -18.68 3.17
CA SER A 177 -10.50 -17.79 2.15
C SER A 177 -9.79 -17.85 0.80
N ILE A 178 -8.46 -17.94 0.79
CA ILE A 178 -7.64 -17.84 -0.43
C ILE A 178 -6.65 -18.99 -0.62
N MET A 179 -6.70 -20.00 0.28
CA MET A 179 -5.80 -21.17 0.31
C MET A 179 -4.32 -20.81 0.52
N LEU A 180 -4.04 -19.65 1.10
CA LEU A 180 -2.71 -19.20 1.50
C LEU A 180 -2.81 -18.52 2.85
N ASP A 181 -2.00 -18.96 3.81
CA ASP A 181 -1.99 -18.37 5.14
C ASP A 181 -1.50 -16.92 5.09
N ALA A 182 -2.08 -16.08 5.94
CA ALA A 182 -1.61 -14.72 6.11
C ALA A 182 -0.18 -14.73 6.63
N ASN A 183 0.66 -13.88 6.04
CA ASN A 183 2.06 -13.71 6.45
C ASN A 183 2.32 -12.37 7.15
N ARG A 184 1.35 -11.45 7.15
CA ARG A 184 1.45 -10.13 7.78
C ARG A 184 0.27 -9.85 8.68
N LEU A 185 0.55 -9.18 9.81
CA LEU A 185 -0.46 -8.82 10.80
C LEU A 185 -0.33 -7.34 11.19
N LEU A 186 -1.39 -6.57 10.97
CA LEU A 186 -1.51 -5.19 11.43
C LEU A 186 -2.34 -5.16 12.71
N ILE A 187 -1.77 -4.67 13.81
CA ILE A 187 -2.46 -4.59 15.11
C ILE A 187 -2.61 -3.13 15.54
N GLY A 188 -3.83 -2.75 15.87
CA GLY A 188 -4.14 -1.45 16.46
C GLY A 188 -3.62 -1.32 17.89
N SER A 189 -3.37 -0.09 18.32
CA SER A 189 -2.73 0.19 19.62
C SER A 189 -3.55 -0.29 20.83
N LYS A 190 -4.90 -0.25 20.78
CA LYS A 190 -5.77 -0.76 21.84
C LYS A 190 -5.71 -2.30 21.89
N ALA A 191 -5.86 -2.95 20.73
CA ALA A 191 -5.78 -4.42 20.66
C ALA A 191 -4.43 -4.94 21.17
N TRP A 192 -3.34 -4.22 20.85
CA TRP A 192 -2.01 -4.54 21.38
C TRP A 192 -1.95 -4.40 22.91
N SER A 193 -2.42 -3.27 23.47
CA SER A 193 -2.40 -3.06 24.93
C SER A 193 -3.27 -4.07 25.67
N THR A 194 -4.48 -4.33 25.16
CA THR A 194 -5.39 -5.33 25.76
C THR A 194 -4.77 -6.73 25.75
N ARG A 195 -4.05 -7.10 24.66
CA ARG A 195 -3.28 -8.35 24.63
C ARG A 195 -2.25 -8.41 25.77
N LEU A 196 -1.50 -7.36 25.98
CA LEU A 196 -0.50 -7.29 27.05
C LEU A 196 -1.19 -7.41 28.43
N GLU A 197 -2.23 -6.62 28.69
CA GLU A 197 -2.98 -6.63 29.95
C GLU A 197 -3.55 -8.02 30.31
N VAL A 198 -4.07 -8.75 29.30
CA VAL A 198 -4.55 -10.11 29.50
C VAL A 198 -3.43 -11.06 29.95
N TYR A 199 -2.26 -10.98 29.34
CA TYR A 199 -1.13 -11.82 29.71
C TYR A 199 -0.47 -11.39 31.01
N GLU A 200 -0.35 -10.09 31.31
CA GLU A 200 0.16 -9.58 32.57
C GLU A 200 -0.72 -9.96 33.76
N SER A 201 -2.03 -10.01 33.59
CA SER A 201 -2.98 -10.41 34.61
C SER A 201 -3.16 -11.93 34.74
N SER A 202 -2.59 -12.71 33.83
CA SER A 202 -2.73 -14.18 33.81
C SER A 202 -1.75 -14.83 34.76
N THR A 203 -2.25 -15.78 35.55
CA THR A 203 -1.45 -16.66 36.43
C THR A 203 -0.89 -17.89 35.69
N ALA A 204 -1.14 -18.02 34.39
CA ALA A 204 -0.69 -19.18 33.62
C ALA A 204 0.85 -19.19 33.53
N PRO A 205 1.50 -20.37 33.58
CA PRO A 205 2.91 -20.51 33.25
C PRO A 205 3.20 -19.89 31.88
N TYR A 206 4.31 -19.14 31.78
CA TYR A 206 4.72 -18.44 30.55
C TYR A 206 3.89 -17.20 30.15
N ALA A 207 2.85 -16.80 30.87
CA ALA A 207 2.07 -15.60 30.55
C ALA A 207 2.95 -14.34 30.58
N GLY A 208 3.83 -14.20 31.57
CA GLY A 208 4.78 -13.10 31.67
C GLY A 208 5.77 -13.02 30.48
N VAL A 209 6.15 -14.16 29.92
CA VAL A 209 6.99 -14.19 28.72
C VAL A 209 6.19 -13.70 27.52
N ALA A 210 4.93 -14.14 27.36
CA ALA A 210 4.06 -13.72 26.27
C ALA A 210 3.68 -12.23 26.35
N ALA A 211 3.57 -11.67 27.54
CA ALA A 211 3.37 -10.25 27.78
C ALA A 211 4.56 -9.41 27.26
N ASN A 212 5.78 -9.91 27.42
CA ASN A 212 6.99 -9.17 27.03
C ASN A 212 7.38 -9.29 25.54
N PHE A 213 6.59 -9.97 24.71
CA PHE A 213 6.89 -10.08 23.29
C PHE A 213 6.80 -8.74 22.59
N GLY A 214 7.91 -8.36 21.93
CA GLY A 214 7.91 -7.31 20.90
C GLY A 214 7.17 -7.74 19.63
N ALA A 215 7.01 -6.83 18.69
CA ALA A 215 6.31 -7.12 17.44
C ALA A 215 6.98 -8.27 16.64
N GLN A 216 8.31 -8.28 16.57
CA GLN A 216 9.06 -9.33 15.86
C GLN A 216 8.92 -10.68 16.56
N GLN A 217 9.06 -10.74 17.89
CA GLN A 217 8.90 -11.99 18.62
C GLN A 217 7.49 -12.56 18.52
N LEU A 218 6.48 -11.70 18.41
CA LEU A 218 5.11 -12.13 18.14
C LEU A 218 4.97 -12.68 16.71
N ALA A 219 5.63 -12.06 15.73
CA ALA A 219 5.67 -12.56 14.37
C ALA A 219 6.29 -13.96 14.30
N ASP A 220 7.45 -14.14 14.90
CA ASP A 220 8.18 -15.42 14.96
C ASP A 220 7.31 -16.53 15.62
N LYS A 221 6.61 -16.18 16.70
CA LYS A 221 5.70 -17.12 17.40
C LYS A 221 4.49 -17.53 16.58
N LEU A 222 3.97 -16.62 15.76
CA LEU A 222 2.79 -16.86 14.91
C LEU A 222 3.17 -17.41 13.53
N GLY A 223 4.46 -17.51 13.20
CA GLY A 223 4.94 -17.94 11.88
C GLY A 223 4.69 -16.90 10.78
N LEU A 224 4.73 -15.61 11.12
CA LEU A 224 4.50 -14.49 10.21
C LEU A 224 5.81 -13.85 9.77
N ASP A 225 5.83 -13.26 8.58
CA ASP A 225 6.95 -12.43 8.10
C ASP A 225 7.08 -11.14 8.90
N GLY A 226 5.95 -10.63 9.44
CA GLY A 226 5.98 -9.43 10.25
C GLY A 226 4.66 -9.09 10.95
N VAL A 227 4.81 -8.38 12.07
CA VAL A 227 3.70 -7.78 12.81
C VAL A 227 3.96 -6.28 12.92
N PHE A 228 2.99 -5.47 12.50
CA PHE A 228 3.07 -4.02 12.59
C PHE A 228 2.08 -3.47 13.62
N LYS A 229 2.59 -2.77 14.64
CA LYS A 229 1.77 -2.06 15.62
C LYS A 229 1.47 -0.65 15.10
N SER A 230 0.22 -0.41 14.71
CA SER A 230 -0.18 0.90 14.23
C SER A 230 -0.39 1.89 15.37
N THR A 231 0.38 2.96 15.33
CA THR A 231 0.30 4.10 16.27
C THR A 231 0.04 5.43 15.57
N GLU A 232 0.00 5.41 14.25
CA GLU A 232 -0.11 6.58 13.37
C GLU A 232 -1.46 7.27 13.57
N ARG A 233 -1.44 8.59 13.42
CA ARG A 233 -2.61 9.45 13.59
C ARG A 233 -2.83 10.30 12.34
N VAL A 234 -4.08 10.60 12.08
CA VAL A 234 -4.51 11.52 11.02
C VAL A 234 -5.42 12.59 11.61
N GLU A 235 -5.41 13.74 10.99
CA GLU A 235 -6.39 14.78 11.27
C GLU A 235 -7.61 14.57 10.38
N THR A 236 -8.77 14.53 10.99
CA THR A 236 -10.07 14.42 10.33
C THR A 236 -10.89 15.67 10.60
N THR A 237 -12.00 15.86 9.91
CA THR A 237 -12.92 16.97 10.14
C THR A 237 -13.45 17.03 11.58
N SER A 238 -13.47 15.89 12.28
CA SER A 238 -13.89 15.78 13.69
C SER A 238 -12.73 15.83 14.69
N GLY A 239 -11.50 16.09 14.23
CA GLY A 239 -10.30 16.18 15.06
C GLY A 239 -9.28 15.07 14.80
N LYS A 240 -8.38 14.84 15.77
CA LYS A 240 -7.31 13.85 15.63
C LYS A 240 -7.83 12.43 15.83
N ALA A 241 -7.67 11.57 14.84
CA ALA A 241 -8.03 10.16 14.90
C ALA A 241 -6.80 9.26 14.71
N LYS A 242 -6.88 8.00 15.14
CA LYS A 242 -5.89 6.98 14.77
C LYS A 242 -6.14 6.55 13.34
N LEU A 243 -5.07 6.35 12.57
CA LEU A 243 -5.14 5.95 11.18
C LEU A 243 -5.82 4.57 11.03
N THR A 244 -5.41 3.61 11.84
CA THR A 244 -6.05 2.29 11.95
C THR A 244 -6.97 2.29 13.17
N ASN A 245 -8.14 1.65 13.07
CA ASN A 245 -8.99 1.46 14.26
C ASN A 245 -8.16 0.77 15.35
N SER A 246 -8.06 1.42 16.51
CA SER A 246 -7.18 0.97 17.60
C SER A 246 -7.54 -0.40 18.16
N ALA A 247 -8.79 -0.82 18.02
CA ALA A 247 -9.30 -2.09 18.48
C ALA A 247 -9.15 -3.23 17.47
N TYR A 248 -8.70 -2.95 16.23
CA TYR A 248 -8.63 -3.95 15.18
C TYR A 248 -7.28 -4.66 15.13
N ALA A 249 -7.33 -5.96 14.82
CA ALA A 249 -6.21 -6.72 14.29
C ALA A 249 -6.62 -7.26 12.91
N VAL A 250 -5.76 -7.07 11.91
CA VAL A 250 -6.01 -7.44 10.51
C VAL A 250 -4.87 -8.33 10.04
N ALA A 251 -5.19 -9.57 9.69
CA ALA A 251 -4.26 -10.50 9.04
C ALA A 251 -4.46 -10.45 7.52
N PHE A 252 -3.38 -10.46 6.76
CA PHE A 252 -3.41 -10.38 5.32
C PHE A 252 -2.14 -10.98 4.69
N VAL A 253 -2.21 -11.25 3.39
CA VAL A 253 -1.05 -11.68 2.62
C VAL A 253 -0.38 -10.49 1.97
N GLY A 254 0.94 -10.37 2.11
CA GLY A 254 1.74 -9.35 1.45
C GLY A 254 3.07 -9.93 1.00
N VAL A 255 3.33 -9.89 -0.30
CA VAL A 255 4.58 -10.35 -0.91
C VAL A 255 5.27 -9.16 -1.55
N ASP A 256 6.58 -9.03 -1.33
CA ASP A 256 7.36 -7.95 -1.94
C ASP A 256 7.71 -8.29 -3.40
N GLY A 257 7.78 -7.24 -4.23
CA GLY A 257 8.08 -7.36 -5.65
C GLY A 257 6.85 -7.61 -6.53
N ALA A 258 7.09 -7.88 -7.80
CA ALA A 258 6.08 -8.22 -8.80
C ALA A 258 6.15 -9.70 -9.12
N THR A 259 5.02 -10.39 -9.00
CA THR A 259 4.87 -11.79 -9.40
C THR A 259 3.68 -11.91 -10.37
N ASP A 260 3.71 -12.89 -11.27
CA ASP A 260 2.68 -13.05 -12.32
C ASP A 260 1.32 -13.39 -11.72
N LEU A 261 1.27 -14.27 -10.72
CA LEU A 261 0.08 -14.55 -9.90
C LEU A 261 0.39 -14.07 -8.47
N ASP A 262 0.16 -12.76 -8.24
CA ASP A 262 0.50 -12.16 -6.97
C ASP A 262 -0.56 -12.49 -5.91
N PRO A 263 -0.19 -13.24 -4.85
CA PRO A 263 -1.09 -13.60 -3.79
C PRO A 263 -1.34 -12.46 -2.78
N SER A 264 -0.68 -11.33 -2.95
CA SER A 264 -0.82 -10.20 -2.03
C SER A 264 -2.26 -9.69 -1.98
N SER A 265 -2.72 -9.27 -0.81
CA SER A 265 -4.02 -8.64 -0.67
C SER A 265 -4.08 -7.29 -1.34
N LEU A 266 -3.01 -6.52 -1.22
CA LEU A 266 -2.88 -5.19 -1.82
C LEU A 266 -1.49 -5.00 -2.44
N LYS A 267 -1.46 -4.26 -3.56
CA LYS A 267 -0.24 -3.76 -4.20
C LYS A 267 -0.35 -2.27 -4.52
N ARG A 268 0.75 -1.57 -4.38
CA ARG A 268 0.87 -0.17 -4.80
C ARG A 268 1.68 -0.10 -6.09
N PHE A 269 1.01 0.11 -7.20
CA PHE A 269 1.66 0.37 -8.49
C PHE A 269 1.98 1.86 -8.60
N TRP A 270 3.22 2.17 -8.95
CA TRP A 270 3.63 3.53 -9.19
C TRP A 270 4.37 3.65 -10.53
N SER A 271 4.15 4.76 -11.23
CA SER A 271 4.83 5.04 -12.49
C SER A 271 5.89 6.10 -12.28
N PRO A 272 7.11 5.89 -12.80
CA PRO A 272 8.14 6.90 -12.71
C PRO A 272 7.71 8.15 -13.48
N CYS A 273 8.05 9.30 -12.92
CA CYS A 273 8.05 10.56 -13.62
C CYS A 273 9.28 10.66 -14.54
N ASP A 274 9.34 11.71 -15.35
CA ASP A 274 10.51 11.98 -16.18
C ASP A 274 11.76 12.08 -15.29
N GLY A 275 12.84 11.39 -15.66
CA GLY A 275 14.01 11.20 -14.80
C GLY A 275 14.02 9.93 -13.96
N GLY A 276 12.93 9.16 -13.92
CA GLY A 276 12.85 7.87 -13.23
C GLY A 276 12.46 7.96 -11.75
N GLU A 277 12.28 9.15 -11.21
CA GLU A 277 11.92 9.41 -9.82
C GLU A 277 10.42 9.20 -9.55
N MET A 278 10.08 9.00 -8.29
CA MET A 278 8.68 8.81 -7.88
C MET A 278 7.89 10.11 -7.86
N PHE A 279 8.51 11.19 -7.44
CA PHE A 279 7.90 12.51 -7.35
C PHE A 279 8.48 13.43 -8.42
N ARG A 280 7.64 14.30 -8.97
CA ARG A 280 8.03 15.39 -9.87
C ARG A 280 7.58 16.71 -9.26
N ILE A 281 8.45 17.72 -9.33
CA ILE A 281 8.20 19.02 -8.73
C ILE A 281 8.25 20.08 -9.77
N TYR A 282 7.19 20.90 -9.75
CA TYR A 282 7.09 22.10 -10.56
C TYR A 282 7.20 23.33 -9.68
N ARG A 283 7.93 24.31 -10.15
CA ARG A 283 8.10 25.63 -9.56
C ARG A 283 7.60 26.68 -10.53
N ASP A 284 6.51 27.36 -10.20
CA ASP A 284 5.89 28.41 -11.01
C ASP A 284 6.05 29.76 -10.29
N GLU A 285 6.94 30.61 -10.82
CA GLU A 285 7.24 31.91 -10.24
C GLU A 285 6.31 32.98 -10.83
N LYS A 286 5.59 33.67 -9.98
CA LYS A 286 4.74 34.81 -10.29
C LYS A 286 5.34 36.07 -9.69
N ALA A 287 4.81 37.23 -10.07
CA ALA A 287 5.32 38.54 -9.61
C ALA A 287 5.34 38.72 -8.09
N LYS A 288 4.41 38.08 -7.36
CA LYS A 288 4.24 38.24 -5.92
C LYS A 288 4.39 36.95 -5.11
N TRP A 289 4.43 35.80 -5.75
CA TRP A 289 4.52 34.49 -5.06
C TRP A 289 5.18 33.45 -5.96
N VAL A 290 5.58 32.36 -5.33
CA VAL A 290 6.02 31.13 -6.01
C VAL A 290 5.06 30.02 -5.63
N ASP A 291 4.54 29.29 -6.63
CA ASP A 291 3.75 28.08 -6.43
C ASP A 291 4.65 26.86 -6.63
N ILE A 292 4.73 26.01 -5.61
CA ILE A 292 5.44 24.73 -5.67
C ILE A 292 4.40 23.62 -5.72
N THR A 293 4.46 22.81 -6.76
CA THR A 293 3.58 21.66 -6.99
C THR A 293 4.39 20.38 -6.96
N VAL A 294 3.99 19.44 -6.14
CA VAL A 294 4.53 18.08 -6.10
C VAL A 294 3.50 17.13 -6.65
N GLU A 295 3.86 16.33 -7.64
CA GLU A 295 3.00 15.28 -8.19
C GLU A 295 3.67 13.92 -8.19
N HIS A 296 2.88 12.88 -8.21
CA HIS A 296 3.30 11.49 -8.44
C HIS A 296 2.16 10.67 -9.06
N TYR A 297 2.52 9.56 -9.67
CA TYR A 297 1.58 8.64 -10.27
C TYR A 297 1.58 7.34 -9.51
N SER A 298 0.48 7.03 -8.84
CA SER A 298 0.32 5.77 -8.11
C SER A 298 -1.13 5.29 -8.07
N ASN A 299 -1.31 3.99 -7.92
CA ASN A 299 -2.59 3.37 -7.64
C ASN A 299 -2.40 2.19 -6.68
N ILE A 300 -3.29 2.06 -5.71
CA ILE A 300 -3.34 0.92 -4.80
C ILE A 300 -4.48 0.04 -5.26
N VAL A 301 -4.20 -1.22 -5.54
CA VAL A 301 -5.18 -2.16 -6.07
C VAL A 301 -5.25 -3.42 -5.21
N ASN A 302 -6.43 -4.01 -5.18
CA ASN A 302 -6.65 -5.32 -4.59
C ASN A 302 -6.38 -6.41 -5.65
N THR A 303 -5.38 -7.23 -5.41
CA THR A 303 -4.94 -8.30 -6.32
C THR A 303 -5.61 -9.64 -6.03
N VAL A 304 -6.08 -9.87 -4.79
CA VAL A 304 -6.79 -11.10 -4.41
C VAL A 304 -8.02 -10.79 -3.58
N ALA A 305 -9.18 -11.23 -4.03
CA ALA A 305 -10.42 -11.05 -3.29
C ALA A 305 -10.44 -11.92 -2.02
N GLY A 306 -10.65 -11.31 -0.85
CA GLY A 306 -10.72 -12.01 0.42
C GLY A 306 -9.37 -12.35 1.07
N GLY A 307 -8.26 -11.78 0.54
CA GLY A 307 -6.90 -11.98 1.08
C GLY A 307 -6.61 -11.29 2.40
N ALA A 308 -7.61 -10.70 3.04
CA ALA A 308 -7.49 -10.10 4.36
C ALA A 308 -8.70 -10.42 5.23
N LYS A 309 -8.50 -10.55 6.55
CA LYS A 309 -9.55 -10.70 7.56
C LYS A 309 -9.24 -9.83 8.76
N ALA A 310 -10.28 -9.41 9.48
CA ALA A 310 -10.15 -8.56 10.64
C ALA A 310 -10.92 -9.10 11.85
N ILE A 311 -10.37 -8.84 13.04
CA ILE A 311 -11.09 -8.97 14.31
C ILE A 311 -11.14 -7.61 15.00
N SER A 312 -12.20 -7.37 15.77
CA SER A 312 -12.38 -6.22 16.65
C SER A 312 -12.31 -6.67 18.10
N VAL A 313 -11.38 -6.11 18.85
CA VAL A 313 -11.12 -6.46 20.26
C VAL A 313 -11.84 -5.49 21.19
N SER A 314 -12.60 -6.02 22.11
CA SER A 314 -13.30 -5.28 23.16
C SER A 314 -12.77 -5.64 24.54
#